data_fd20b84d34cd1665e03ee8a7bc0db41f
#
_entry.id   fd20b84d34cd1665e03ee8a7bc0db41f
#
_cell.length_a   1.000
_cell.length_b   1.000
_cell.length_c   1.000
_cell.angle_alpha   90.00
_cell.angle_beta   90.00
_cell.angle_gamma   90.00
#
_symmetry.space_group_name_H-M   'P 1'
#
loop_
_entity.id
_entity.type
_entity.pdbx_description
1 polymer ?
#
loop_
_entity_poly.entity_id
_entity_poly.type
_entity_poly.pdbx_seq_one_letter_code
_entity_poly.pdbx_strand_id
1 'polypeptide(L)'
;MSTARGDIGGDVGGGASGAEPPGFLAWWRRRSAARRARLEARHLAKEARRILRKKSFRIPGAVAATVNDAIKGVDDALAAGDLERLRKANATLDDAMDDHLSFARKSTLREYAESIGVAVAVALLLRAFVVEAFQIPSGSMIPTLEVGDHIFVSKFSYGLSIPFTDVKIMQYGEPARGDVIVFKYPLDKSIDYIKRVVALPGDTVEVRQGDLFVNGEHVARERVPGQCRYDNDSDHDTPSRSAQRFIDAHDCEKWIETLGRKQHEMITEPGGGGKELTRTVVPAHHVFVMGDNRDNSSDSRVWGPVNLDLIKGRALIVWWSKGNSQGWSPAAWAKAIHWRRFFTVVH
;
A
#
# COMPACT_ATOMS: atom_id res chain seq x y z
N MET A 1 13.78 68.04 -33.67
CA MET A 1 15.02 68.07 -34.43
C MET A 1 15.34 66.62 -34.74
N SER A 2 14.89 66.10 -35.89
CA SER A 2 15.56 66.12 -37.22
C SER A 2 16.90 65.40 -37.11
N THR A 3 17.26 64.35 -37.80
CA THR A 3 17.16 63.91 -39.20
C THR A 3 17.72 62.50 -39.24
N ALA A 4 17.20 61.50 -39.85
CA ALA A 4 17.16 61.15 -41.29
C ALA A 4 18.27 60.16 -41.73
N ARG A 5 17.80 59.09 -42.33
CA ARG A 5 18.28 58.34 -43.51
C ARG A 5 19.61 57.64 -43.56
N GLY A 6 19.52 56.40 -44.02
CA GLY A 6 20.57 55.64 -44.67
C GLY A 6 20.12 54.22 -45.06
N ASP A 7 19.46 54.18 -46.19
CA ASP A 7 19.11 52.97 -46.96
C ASP A 7 20.30 52.54 -47.80
N ILE A 8 20.71 51.29 -47.77
CA ILE A 8 21.37 50.63 -48.89
C ILE A 8 21.01 49.14 -48.89
N GLY A 9 20.37 48.72 -49.95
CA GLY A 9 20.00 47.38 -50.27
C GLY A 9 21.18 46.50 -50.68
N GLY A 10 20.94 45.23 -50.63
CA GLY A 10 21.83 44.16 -51.08
C GLY A 10 21.09 42.83 -51.10
N ASP A 11 20.38 42.63 -52.16
CA ASP A 11 19.79 41.35 -52.59
C ASP A 11 20.92 40.41 -53.06
N VAL A 12 21.02 39.20 -52.49
CA VAL A 12 21.53 37.97 -53.14
C VAL A 12 20.99 36.74 -52.39
N GLY A 13 20.03 36.05 -52.84
CA GLY A 13 20.16 34.78 -53.54
C GLY A 13 20.38 33.55 -52.70
N GLY A 14 19.51 32.59 -52.86
CA GLY A 14 19.84 31.19 -52.64
C GLY A 14 19.15 30.52 -51.44
N GLY A 15 17.88 30.18 -51.62
CA GLY A 15 17.20 29.19 -50.77
C GLY A 15 17.84 27.83 -50.91
N ALA A 16 18.43 27.34 -49.86
CA ALA A 16 18.59 25.93 -49.64
C ALA A 16 17.72 25.60 -48.42
N SER A 17 16.55 25.01 -48.66
CA SER A 17 15.74 24.39 -47.64
C SER A 17 16.49 23.20 -47.07
N GLY A 18 17.40 23.46 -46.15
CA GLY A 18 18.02 22.46 -45.29
C GLY A 18 16.94 21.88 -44.39
N ALA A 19 16.36 20.74 -44.80
CA ALA A 19 15.60 19.93 -43.88
C ALA A 19 16.54 19.49 -42.76
N GLU A 20 16.40 20.07 -41.58
CA GLU A 20 17.11 19.61 -40.41
C GLU A 20 16.92 18.09 -40.26
N PRO A 21 17.97 17.31 -39.99
CA PRO A 21 17.83 15.89 -39.76
C PRO A 21 16.90 15.71 -38.53
N PRO A 22 15.92 14.81 -38.58
CA PRO A 22 14.99 14.62 -37.50
C PRO A 22 15.77 14.30 -36.24
N GLY A 23 15.65 15.15 -35.22
CA GLY A 23 16.37 15.00 -33.95
C GLY A 23 16.17 13.59 -33.39
N PHE A 24 17.14 13.08 -32.64
CA PHE A 24 17.16 11.74 -32.03
C PHE A 24 15.81 11.31 -31.42
N LEU A 25 15.09 12.22 -30.78
CA LEU A 25 13.76 11.99 -30.23
C LEU A 25 12.68 11.73 -31.28
N ALA A 26 12.73 12.40 -32.42
CA ALA A 26 11.81 12.19 -33.54
C ALA A 26 12.06 10.83 -34.21
N TRP A 27 13.31 10.45 -34.40
CA TRP A 27 13.71 9.13 -34.88
C TRP A 27 13.26 8.02 -33.95
N TRP A 28 13.45 8.20 -32.61
CA TRP A 28 13.05 7.22 -31.60
C TRP A 28 11.51 7.04 -31.55
N ARG A 29 10.75 8.16 -31.62
CA ARG A 29 9.28 8.14 -31.70
C ARG A 29 8.79 7.40 -32.96
N ARG A 30 9.38 7.66 -34.11
CA ARG A 30 9.06 6.96 -35.38
C ARG A 30 9.33 5.45 -35.26
N ARG A 31 10.48 5.07 -34.72
CA ARG A 31 10.88 3.67 -34.57
C ARG A 31 9.99 2.92 -33.56
N SER A 32 9.61 3.57 -32.45
CA SER A 32 8.68 3.01 -31.45
C SER A 32 7.26 2.88 -31.98
N ALA A 33 6.77 3.85 -32.77
CA ALA A 33 5.48 3.80 -33.44
C ALA A 33 5.42 2.67 -34.48
N ALA A 34 6.47 2.52 -35.30
CA ALA A 34 6.56 1.44 -36.26
C ALA A 34 6.60 0.04 -35.59
N ARG A 35 7.29 -0.08 -34.45
CA ARG A 35 7.30 -1.31 -33.67
C ARG A 35 5.92 -1.64 -33.09
N ARG A 36 5.19 -0.65 -32.56
CA ARG A 36 3.82 -0.84 -32.08
C ARG A 36 2.89 -1.27 -33.18
N ALA A 37 2.88 -0.58 -34.33
CA ALA A 37 2.04 -0.93 -35.48
C ALA A 37 2.29 -2.37 -35.97
N ARG A 38 3.53 -2.82 -35.99
CA ARG A 38 3.85 -4.22 -36.32
C ARG A 38 3.34 -5.24 -35.30
N LEU A 39 3.39 -4.90 -34.00
CA LEU A 39 2.88 -5.76 -32.94
C LEU A 39 1.35 -5.85 -33.00
N GLU A 40 0.67 -4.72 -33.17
CA GLU A 40 -0.80 -4.64 -33.31
C GLU A 40 -1.27 -5.44 -34.52
N ALA A 41 -0.66 -5.27 -35.69
CA ALA A 41 -0.98 -6.01 -36.89
C ALA A 41 -0.81 -7.53 -36.75
N ARG A 42 0.28 -7.96 -36.10
CA ARG A 42 0.49 -9.39 -35.79
C ARG A 42 -0.55 -9.94 -34.83
N HIS A 43 -0.93 -9.13 -33.83
CA HIS A 43 -1.95 -9.52 -32.86
C HIS A 43 -3.31 -9.69 -33.53
N LEU A 44 -3.73 -8.70 -34.35
CA LEU A 44 -4.99 -8.73 -35.08
C LEU A 44 -5.06 -9.91 -36.06
N ALA A 45 -4.02 -10.15 -36.84
CA ALA A 45 -3.95 -11.28 -37.76
C ALA A 45 -4.00 -12.64 -37.04
N LYS A 46 -3.36 -12.73 -35.86
CA LYS A 46 -3.42 -13.93 -35.00
C LYS A 46 -4.81 -14.17 -34.43
N GLU A 47 -5.49 -13.10 -34.02
CA GLU A 47 -6.87 -13.14 -33.53
C GLU A 47 -7.84 -13.59 -34.62
N ALA A 48 -7.76 -12.99 -35.80
CA ALA A 48 -8.56 -13.36 -36.96
C ALA A 48 -8.41 -14.86 -37.32
N ARG A 49 -7.17 -15.36 -37.39
CA ARG A 49 -6.89 -16.79 -37.62
C ARG A 49 -7.47 -17.70 -36.53
N ARG A 50 -7.41 -17.26 -35.27
CA ARG A 50 -7.98 -18.00 -34.14
C ARG A 50 -9.50 -18.09 -34.23
N ILE A 51 -10.17 -16.99 -34.60
CA ILE A 51 -11.64 -16.96 -34.78
C ILE A 51 -12.05 -17.86 -35.93
N LEU A 52 -11.41 -17.74 -37.08
CA LEU A 52 -11.69 -18.57 -38.26
C LEU A 52 -11.53 -20.08 -37.94
N ARG A 53 -10.50 -20.45 -37.14
CA ARG A 53 -10.29 -21.86 -36.73
C ARG A 53 -11.31 -22.35 -35.74
N LYS A 54 -11.64 -21.56 -34.68
CA LYS A 54 -12.51 -21.99 -33.60
C LYS A 54 -14.00 -21.97 -33.93
N LYS A 55 -14.41 -21.10 -34.86
CA LYS A 55 -15.83 -20.89 -35.20
C LYS A 55 -16.12 -21.15 -36.68
N SER A 56 -15.28 -21.96 -37.35
CA SER A 56 -15.40 -22.29 -38.78
C SER A 56 -16.80 -22.75 -39.17
N PHE A 57 -17.49 -23.49 -38.31
CA PHE A 57 -18.83 -23.99 -38.55
C PHE A 57 -19.94 -22.91 -38.60
N ARG A 58 -19.67 -21.72 -38.08
CA ARG A 58 -20.59 -20.54 -38.06
C ARG A 58 -20.28 -19.49 -39.08
N ILE A 59 -19.16 -19.61 -39.77
CA ILE A 59 -18.66 -18.57 -40.69
C ILE A 59 -18.90 -19.09 -42.13
N PRO A 60 -19.73 -18.39 -42.94
CA PRO A 60 -19.91 -18.71 -44.35
C PRO A 60 -18.55 -18.72 -45.10
N GLY A 61 -18.39 -19.63 -46.05
CA GLY A 61 -17.15 -19.77 -46.78
C GLY A 61 -16.67 -18.48 -47.49
N ALA A 62 -17.59 -17.70 -48.02
CA ALA A 62 -17.28 -16.40 -48.65
C ALA A 62 -16.69 -15.41 -47.67
N VAL A 63 -17.26 -15.35 -46.48
CA VAL A 63 -16.72 -14.47 -45.36
C VAL A 63 -15.34 -14.93 -44.93
N ALA A 64 -15.15 -16.25 -44.77
CA ALA A 64 -13.84 -16.81 -44.45
C ALA A 64 -12.77 -16.50 -45.50
N ALA A 65 -13.12 -16.49 -46.78
CA ALA A 65 -12.25 -16.10 -47.86
C ALA A 65 -11.84 -14.63 -47.76
N THR A 66 -12.81 -13.71 -47.60
CA THR A 66 -12.57 -12.26 -47.44
C THR A 66 -11.62 -11.96 -46.28
N VAL A 67 -11.86 -12.56 -45.13
CA VAL A 67 -11.00 -12.36 -43.94
C VAL A 67 -9.61 -12.96 -44.14
N ASN A 68 -9.48 -14.12 -44.82
CA ASN A 68 -8.18 -14.72 -45.16
C ASN A 68 -7.38 -13.85 -46.12
N ASP A 69 -8.04 -13.26 -47.13
CA ASP A 69 -7.39 -12.33 -48.05
C ASP A 69 -6.87 -11.06 -47.34
N ALA A 70 -7.67 -10.52 -46.39
CA ALA A 70 -7.24 -9.40 -45.56
C ALA A 70 -6.03 -9.79 -44.66
N ILE A 71 -6.05 -10.98 -44.04
CA ILE A 71 -4.90 -11.51 -43.27
C ILE A 71 -3.66 -11.61 -44.13
N LYS A 72 -3.79 -12.13 -45.38
CA LYS A 72 -2.67 -12.23 -46.31
C LYS A 72 -2.10 -10.86 -46.64
N GLY A 73 -2.96 -9.86 -46.88
CA GLY A 73 -2.52 -8.47 -47.08
C GLY A 73 -1.68 -7.92 -45.90
N VAL A 74 -2.02 -8.24 -44.67
CA VAL A 74 -1.24 -7.86 -43.48
C VAL A 74 0.10 -8.61 -43.44
N ASP A 75 0.13 -9.92 -43.75
CA ASP A 75 1.38 -10.71 -43.79
C ASP A 75 2.32 -10.20 -44.87
N ASP A 76 1.83 -9.91 -46.07
CA ASP A 76 2.61 -9.35 -47.18
C ASP A 76 3.18 -7.99 -46.86
N ALA A 77 2.40 -7.11 -46.17
CA ALA A 77 2.86 -5.80 -45.72
C ALA A 77 3.92 -5.90 -44.61
N LEU A 78 3.78 -6.87 -43.72
CA LEU A 78 4.77 -7.16 -42.66
C LEU A 78 6.09 -7.66 -43.26
N ALA A 79 6.03 -8.51 -44.31
CA ALA A 79 7.18 -9.03 -45.01
C ALA A 79 7.90 -7.94 -45.81
N ALA A 80 7.16 -7.04 -46.47
CA ALA A 80 7.70 -5.91 -47.22
C ALA A 80 8.33 -4.82 -46.31
N GLY A 81 7.98 -4.80 -45.02
CA GLY A 81 8.49 -3.81 -44.08
C GLY A 81 7.92 -2.38 -44.27
N ASP A 82 6.97 -2.21 -45.16
CA ASP A 82 6.34 -0.93 -45.51
C ASP A 82 5.27 -0.57 -44.45
N LEU A 83 5.50 0.52 -43.73
CA LEU A 83 4.64 0.94 -42.63
C LEU A 83 3.28 1.49 -43.08
N GLU A 84 3.26 2.19 -44.20
CA GLU A 84 2.00 2.77 -44.74
C GLU A 84 1.13 1.66 -45.33
N ARG A 85 1.71 0.75 -46.06
CA ARG A 85 1.01 -0.45 -46.56
C ARG A 85 0.49 -1.31 -45.43
N LEU A 86 1.28 -1.44 -44.34
CA LEU A 86 0.86 -2.19 -43.15
C LEU A 86 -0.33 -1.54 -42.43
N ARG A 87 -0.32 -0.21 -42.29
CA ARG A 87 -1.46 0.51 -41.68
C ARG A 87 -2.74 0.33 -42.47
N LYS A 88 -2.64 0.43 -43.83
CA LYS A 88 -3.78 0.23 -44.71
C LYS A 88 -4.31 -1.21 -44.63
N ALA A 89 -3.44 -2.19 -44.70
CA ALA A 89 -3.81 -3.60 -44.60
C ALA A 89 -4.41 -3.94 -43.22
N ASN A 90 -3.88 -3.35 -42.14
CA ASN A 90 -4.41 -3.52 -40.81
C ASN A 90 -5.83 -2.94 -40.65
N ALA A 91 -6.08 -1.75 -41.21
CA ALA A 91 -7.44 -1.15 -41.23
C ALA A 91 -8.39 -2.04 -42.04
N THR A 92 -8.01 -2.52 -43.22
CA THR A 92 -8.85 -3.44 -44.03
C THR A 92 -9.17 -4.74 -43.29
N LEU A 93 -8.22 -5.29 -42.53
CA LEU A 93 -8.47 -6.49 -41.72
C LEU A 93 -9.39 -6.18 -40.55
N ASP A 94 -9.23 -5.03 -39.90
CA ASP A 94 -10.08 -4.60 -38.77
C ASP A 94 -11.53 -4.39 -39.22
N ASP A 95 -11.73 -3.69 -40.34
CA ASP A 95 -13.04 -3.50 -40.96
C ASP A 95 -13.69 -4.85 -41.32
N ALA A 96 -12.94 -5.74 -41.98
CA ALA A 96 -13.46 -7.08 -42.33
C ALA A 96 -13.83 -7.92 -41.09
N MET A 97 -13.10 -7.75 -39.98
CA MET A 97 -13.42 -8.40 -38.74
C MET A 97 -14.63 -7.80 -38.05
N ASP A 98 -14.81 -6.49 -38.09
CA ASP A 98 -15.96 -5.81 -37.49
C ASP A 98 -17.25 -6.09 -38.26
N ASP A 99 -17.20 -6.07 -39.58
CA ASP A 99 -18.36 -6.31 -40.46
C ASP A 99 -18.83 -7.77 -40.41
N HIS A 100 -17.90 -8.72 -40.35
CA HIS A 100 -18.21 -10.12 -40.57
C HIS A 100 -18.02 -11.02 -39.33
N LEU A 101 -17.19 -10.60 -38.37
CA LEU A 101 -16.82 -11.42 -37.21
C LEU A 101 -17.14 -10.75 -35.87
N SER A 102 -17.93 -9.67 -35.87
CA SER A 102 -18.30 -8.94 -34.64
C SER A 102 -18.94 -9.85 -33.58
N PHE A 103 -19.73 -10.87 -34.00
CA PHE A 103 -20.31 -11.90 -33.12
C PHE A 103 -19.24 -12.78 -32.42
N ALA A 104 -18.04 -12.81 -32.96
CA ALA A 104 -16.93 -13.65 -32.48
C ALA A 104 -15.89 -12.87 -31.67
N ARG A 105 -15.84 -11.55 -31.80
CA ARG A 105 -15.03 -10.67 -30.96
C ARG A 105 -15.55 -10.70 -29.53
N LYS A 106 -14.67 -10.77 -28.59
CA LYS A 106 -15.03 -10.57 -27.17
C LYS A 106 -15.59 -9.17 -27.04
N SER A 107 -16.77 -9.03 -26.46
CA SER A 107 -17.30 -7.72 -26.13
C SER A 107 -16.31 -7.02 -25.19
N THR A 108 -16.03 -5.75 -25.43
CA THR A 108 -15.16 -4.92 -24.57
C THR A 108 -15.60 -5.01 -23.10
N LEU A 109 -16.91 -5.07 -22.86
CA LEU A 109 -17.47 -5.27 -21.52
C LEU A 109 -17.00 -6.59 -20.87
N ARG A 110 -16.94 -7.68 -21.62
CA ARG A 110 -16.47 -8.98 -21.11
C ARG A 110 -14.97 -8.94 -20.78
N GLU A 111 -14.18 -8.25 -21.58
CA GLU A 111 -12.74 -8.11 -21.36
C GLU A 111 -12.45 -7.28 -20.10
N TYR A 112 -13.19 -6.18 -19.90
CA TYR A 112 -13.15 -5.41 -18.64
C TYR A 112 -13.63 -6.24 -17.46
N ALA A 113 -14.71 -7.00 -17.60
CA ALA A 113 -15.22 -7.86 -16.52
C ALA A 113 -14.22 -8.96 -16.13
N GLU A 114 -13.57 -9.60 -17.11
CA GLU A 114 -12.49 -10.57 -16.86
C GLU A 114 -11.30 -9.91 -16.15
N SER A 115 -10.86 -8.71 -16.57
CA SER A 115 -9.75 -7.99 -15.96
C SER A 115 -10.07 -7.53 -14.54
N ILE A 116 -11.24 -6.98 -14.32
CA ILE A 116 -11.74 -6.58 -12.99
C ILE A 116 -11.87 -7.82 -12.10
N GLY A 117 -12.41 -8.90 -12.62
CA GLY A 117 -12.55 -10.17 -11.88
C GLY A 117 -11.20 -10.72 -11.40
N VAL A 118 -10.18 -10.69 -12.26
CA VAL A 118 -8.81 -11.09 -11.89
C VAL A 118 -8.22 -10.14 -10.84
N ALA A 119 -8.38 -8.84 -11.02
CA ALA A 119 -7.87 -7.84 -10.07
C ALA A 119 -8.53 -8.01 -8.69
N VAL A 120 -9.85 -8.20 -8.65
CA VAL A 120 -10.60 -8.46 -7.40
C VAL A 120 -10.15 -9.78 -6.76
N ALA A 121 -9.98 -10.85 -7.54
CA ALA A 121 -9.51 -12.12 -7.02
C ALA A 121 -8.11 -12.00 -6.40
N VAL A 122 -7.18 -11.32 -7.06
CA VAL A 122 -5.84 -11.04 -6.54
C VAL A 122 -5.91 -10.21 -5.27
N ALA A 123 -6.71 -9.14 -5.24
CA ALA A 123 -6.88 -8.30 -4.05
C ALA A 123 -7.46 -9.09 -2.87
N LEU A 124 -8.44 -9.95 -3.11
CA LEU A 124 -9.02 -10.82 -2.09
C LEU A 124 -8.01 -11.86 -1.57
N LEU A 125 -7.19 -12.44 -2.43
CA LEU A 125 -6.11 -13.35 -2.03
C LEU A 125 -5.06 -12.63 -1.17
N LEU A 126 -4.64 -11.42 -1.58
CA LEU A 126 -3.71 -10.61 -0.79
C LEU A 126 -4.30 -10.27 0.57
N ARG A 127 -5.57 -9.82 0.64
CA ARG A 127 -6.26 -9.54 1.89
C ARG A 127 -6.42 -10.79 2.76
N ALA A 128 -6.72 -11.94 2.17
CA ALA A 128 -6.95 -13.17 2.91
C ALA A 128 -5.68 -13.71 3.56
N PHE A 129 -4.55 -13.66 2.85
CA PHE A 129 -3.33 -14.36 3.24
C PHE A 129 -2.19 -13.44 3.65
N VAL A 130 -2.06 -12.25 3.07
CA VAL A 130 -0.84 -11.43 3.21
C VAL A 130 -0.98 -10.32 4.23
N VAL A 131 -2.02 -9.48 4.10
CA VAL A 131 -2.13 -8.23 4.84
C VAL A 131 -3.53 -8.03 5.38
N GLU A 132 -3.63 -7.58 6.62
CA GLU A 132 -4.87 -7.12 7.23
C GLU A 132 -4.76 -5.64 7.60
N ALA A 133 -5.82 -4.88 7.34
CA ALA A 133 -5.89 -3.47 7.70
C ALA A 133 -6.60 -3.31 9.05
N PHE A 134 -6.00 -2.55 9.96
CA PHE A 134 -6.58 -2.19 11.27
C PHE A 134 -6.64 -0.67 11.41
N GLN A 135 -7.64 -0.20 12.12
CA GLN A 135 -7.73 1.18 12.57
C GLN A 135 -7.33 1.26 14.03
N ILE A 136 -6.55 2.26 14.40
CA ILE A 136 -6.09 2.49 15.77
C ILE A 136 -7.16 3.30 16.53
N PRO A 137 -7.83 2.70 17.53
CA PRO A 137 -8.90 3.36 18.25
C PRO A 137 -8.44 4.10 19.51
N SER A 138 -7.22 3.82 20.02
CA SER A 138 -6.75 4.33 21.32
C SER A 138 -5.35 4.90 21.26
N GLY A 139 -5.04 5.80 22.20
CA GLY A 139 -3.75 6.47 22.32
C GLY A 139 -2.64 5.67 23.01
N SER A 140 -2.83 4.38 23.29
CA SER A 140 -1.87 3.57 24.06
C SER A 140 -0.53 3.34 23.39
N MET A 141 -0.43 3.57 22.07
CA MET A 141 0.79 3.42 21.27
C MET A 141 1.36 4.74 20.77
N ILE A 142 0.86 5.87 21.25
CA ILE A 142 1.45 7.20 20.98
C ILE A 142 2.87 7.24 21.59
N PRO A 143 3.86 7.76 20.86
CA PRO A 143 3.78 8.50 19.60
C PRO A 143 3.91 7.63 18.33
N THR A 144 4.21 6.36 18.47
CA THR A 144 4.42 5.46 17.31
C THR A 144 3.16 5.36 16.45
N LEU A 145 2.00 5.17 17.07
CA LEU A 145 0.70 5.13 16.41
C LEU A 145 -0.26 6.11 17.08
N GLU A 146 -0.96 6.89 16.28
CA GLU A 146 -1.95 7.87 16.73
C GLU A 146 -3.37 7.35 16.52
N VAL A 147 -4.32 7.90 17.28
CA VAL A 147 -5.74 7.57 17.09
C VAL A 147 -6.19 8.00 15.69
N GLY A 148 -6.86 7.08 14.99
CA GLY A 148 -7.28 7.30 13.60
C GLY A 148 -6.27 6.86 12.54
N ASP A 149 -5.09 6.35 12.94
CA ASP A 149 -4.19 5.69 12.02
C ASP A 149 -4.79 4.39 11.48
N HIS A 150 -4.62 4.16 10.20
CA HIS A 150 -4.91 2.89 9.56
C HIS A 150 -3.59 2.20 9.21
N ILE A 151 -3.36 1.04 9.76
CA ILE A 151 -2.13 0.28 9.62
C ILE A 151 -2.32 -0.97 8.77
N PHE A 152 -1.26 -1.39 8.09
CA PHE A 152 -1.16 -2.73 7.53
C PHE A 152 -0.40 -3.66 8.47
N VAL A 153 -0.99 -4.82 8.70
CA VAL A 153 -0.45 -5.89 9.55
C VAL A 153 -0.14 -7.10 8.68
N SER A 154 1.10 -7.56 8.74
CA SER A 154 1.54 -8.76 8.03
C SER A 154 1.10 -10.01 8.77
N LYS A 155 0.28 -10.83 8.13
CA LYS A 155 -0.12 -12.15 8.62
C LYS A 155 0.99 -13.20 8.50
N PHE A 156 1.93 -12.98 7.56
CA PHE A 156 3.04 -13.90 7.30
C PHE A 156 4.23 -13.75 8.24
N SER A 157 4.27 -12.70 9.08
CA SER A 157 5.47 -12.43 9.88
C SER A 157 5.81 -13.57 10.84
N TYR A 158 4.80 -14.29 11.35
CA TYR A 158 5.01 -15.30 12.39
C TYR A 158 4.44 -16.68 12.04
N GLY A 159 3.73 -16.80 10.93
CA GLY A 159 3.13 -18.06 10.52
C GLY A 159 2.08 -17.89 9.43
N LEU A 160 1.50 -19.00 9.00
CA LEU A 160 0.40 -19.05 8.06
C LEU A 160 -0.87 -19.52 8.77
N SER A 161 -1.93 -18.71 8.72
CA SER A 161 -3.23 -19.06 9.27
C SER A 161 -4.26 -19.30 8.16
N ILE A 162 -5.24 -20.15 8.41
CA ILE A 162 -6.38 -20.32 7.49
C ILE A 162 -7.19 -19.02 7.51
N PRO A 163 -7.45 -18.39 6.34
CA PRO A 163 -8.28 -17.19 6.26
C PRO A 163 -9.62 -17.38 6.96
N PHE A 164 -10.06 -16.33 7.66
CA PHE A 164 -11.34 -16.29 8.39
C PHE A 164 -11.48 -17.29 9.55
N THR A 165 -10.37 -17.92 9.96
CA THR A 165 -10.32 -18.80 11.14
C THR A 165 -9.15 -18.42 12.04
N ASP A 166 -9.15 -18.95 13.27
CA ASP A 166 -8.04 -18.78 14.22
C ASP A 166 -7.01 -19.92 14.13
N VAL A 167 -7.15 -20.79 13.14
CA VAL A 167 -6.30 -21.97 13.00
C VAL A 167 -5.00 -21.61 12.28
N LYS A 168 -3.87 -21.72 12.98
CA LYS A 168 -2.52 -21.61 12.39
C LYS A 168 -2.13 -22.94 11.77
N ILE A 169 -1.82 -22.95 10.46
CA ILE A 169 -1.36 -24.13 9.71
C ILE A 169 0.12 -24.37 10.00
N MET A 170 0.91 -23.31 10.04
CA MET A 170 2.36 -23.36 10.18
C MET A 170 2.85 -22.13 10.93
N GLN A 171 3.73 -22.35 11.89
CA GLN A 171 4.47 -21.29 12.58
C GLN A 171 5.95 -21.43 12.21
N TYR A 172 6.57 -20.37 11.67
CA TYR A 172 7.96 -20.37 11.22
C TYR A 172 8.75 -19.15 11.70
N GLY A 173 8.10 -18.22 12.39
CA GLY A 173 8.72 -17.03 12.96
C GLY A 173 8.20 -16.77 14.38
N GLU A 174 8.99 -16.07 15.14
CA GLU A 174 8.63 -15.57 16.47
C GLU A 174 8.80 -14.05 16.51
N PRO A 175 7.98 -13.34 17.31
CA PRO A 175 8.17 -11.91 17.51
C PRO A 175 9.55 -11.62 18.11
N ALA A 176 10.16 -10.53 17.67
CA ALA A 176 11.40 -10.03 18.24
C ALA A 176 11.11 -8.86 19.20
N ARG A 177 12.03 -8.60 20.13
CA ARG A 177 11.95 -7.40 20.98
C ARG A 177 11.90 -6.16 20.09
N GLY A 178 10.99 -5.24 20.43
CA GLY A 178 10.71 -4.04 19.67
C GLY A 178 9.73 -4.21 18.50
N ASP A 179 9.24 -5.43 18.20
CA ASP A 179 8.16 -5.60 17.23
C ASP A 179 6.84 -5.03 17.78
N VAL A 180 6.11 -4.31 16.96
CA VAL A 180 4.73 -3.91 17.25
C VAL A 180 3.81 -4.96 16.67
N ILE A 181 3.03 -5.62 17.53
CA ILE A 181 2.18 -6.74 17.17
C ILE A 181 0.71 -6.45 17.41
N VAL A 182 -0.14 -6.99 16.54
CA VAL A 182 -1.59 -7.06 16.74
C VAL A 182 -1.94 -8.46 17.19
N PHE A 183 -2.75 -8.54 18.24
CA PHE A 183 -3.13 -9.81 18.85
C PHE A 183 -4.54 -9.72 19.47
N LYS A 184 -5.15 -10.88 19.67
CA LYS A 184 -6.43 -10.98 20.41
C LYS A 184 -6.20 -10.76 21.89
N TYR A 185 -7.02 -9.92 22.51
CA TYR A 185 -6.92 -9.64 23.94
C TYR A 185 -7.10 -10.92 24.77
N PRO A 186 -6.18 -11.25 25.70
CA PRO A 186 -6.20 -12.54 26.40
C PRO A 186 -7.47 -12.81 27.22
N LEU A 187 -8.09 -11.76 27.77
CA LEU A 187 -9.31 -11.89 28.59
C LEU A 187 -10.60 -11.84 27.76
N ASP A 188 -10.55 -11.23 26.55
CA ASP A 188 -11.67 -11.21 25.61
C ASP A 188 -11.15 -11.29 24.17
N LYS A 189 -11.20 -12.48 23.58
CA LYS A 189 -10.70 -12.75 22.23
C LYS A 189 -11.50 -12.09 21.10
N SER A 190 -12.60 -11.41 21.41
CA SER A 190 -13.37 -10.63 20.43
C SER A 190 -12.73 -9.28 20.11
N ILE A 191 -11.81 -8.81 20.99
CA ILE A 191 -11.15 -7.51 20.90
C ILE A 191 -9.70 -7.69 20.45
N ASP A 192 -9.28 -6.86 19.50
CA ASP A 192 -7.90 -6.82 19.03
C ASP A 192 -7.13 -5.70 19.73
N TYR A 193 -5.94 -6.04 20.24
CA TYR A 193 -5.01 -5.10 20.86
C TYR A 193 -3.76 -4.96 20.01
N ILE A 194 -3.10 -3.81 20.12
CA ILE A 194 -1.81 -3.54 19.52
C ILE A 194 -0.85 -3.04 20.60
N LYS A 195 0.32 -3.70 20.72
CA LYS A 195 1.35 -3.36 21.70
C LYS A 195 2.73 -3.71 21.15
N ARG A 196 3.76 -3.21 21.82
CA ARG A 196 5.16 -3.50 21.52
C ARG A 196 5.66 -4.66 22.36
N VAL A 197 6.37 -5.60 21.72
CA VAL A 197 7.04 -6.71 22.40
C VAL A 197 8.28 -6.19 23.12
N VAL A 198 8.32 -6.32 24.43
CA VAL A 198 9.47 -5.90 25.24
C VAL A 198 10.30 -7.09 25.74
N ALA A 199 9.66 -8.24 25.96
CA ALA A 199 10.38 -9.45 26.38
C ALA A 199 9.81 -10.71 25.74
N LEU A 200 10.66 -11.74 25.64
CA LEU A 200 10.46 -13.00 24.91
C LEU A 200 10.27 -14.16 25.90
N PRO A 201 9.85 -15.35 25.44
CA PRO A 201 9.72 -16.52 26.30
C PRO A 201 10.99 -16.80 27.09
N GLY A 202 10.86 -16.98 28.40
CA GLY A 202 11.98 -17.24 29.32
C GLY A 202 12.68 -16.00 29.85
N ASP A 203 12.42 -14.81 29.30
CA ASP A 203 12.96 -13.56 29.87
C ASP A 203 12.34 -13.24 31.22
N THR A 204 13.08 -12.49 32.04
CA THR A 204 12.53 -11.85 33.25
C THR A 204 12.28 -10.38 32.95
N VAL A 205 11.11 -9.87 33.37
CA VAL A 205 10.71 -8.48 33.22
C VAL A 205 10.44 -7.87 34.57
N GLU A 206 10.89 -6.65 34.78
CA GLU A 206 10.65 -5.87 35.97
C GLU A 206 10.50 -4.39 35.59
N VAL A 207 9.60 -3.66 36.24
CA VAL A 207 9.46 -2.20 36.08
C VAL A 207 9.62 -1.59 37.48
N ARG A 208 10.64 -0.75 37.64
CA ARG A 208 10.94 -0.05 38.87
C ARG A 208 11.09 1.45 38.62
N GLN A 209 10.32 2.26 39.30
CA GLN A 209 10.35 3.71 39.16
C GLN A 209 10.24 4.18 37.69
N GLY A 210 9.44 3.43 36.90
CA GLY A 210 9.25 3.68 35.47
C GLY A 210 10.34 3.16 34.53
N ASP A 211 11.42 2.60 35.08
CA ASP A 211 12.48 1.99 34.30
C ASP A 211 12.20 0.52 34.02
N LEU A 212 12.35 0.11 32.77
CA LEU A 212 12.20 -1.27 32.34
C LEU A 212 13.52 -2.03 32.50
N PHE A 213 13.45 -3.21 33.11
CA PHE A 213 14.54 -4.14 33.21
C PHE A 213 14.15 -5.45 32.55
N VAL A 214 15.02 -5.95 31.68
CA VAL A 214 14.87 -7.26 31.02
C VAL A 214 16.09 -8.10 31.34
N ASN A 215 15.87 -9.28 31.91
CA ASN A 215 16.93 -10.19 32.39
C ASN A 215 17.88 -9.55 33.44
N GLY A 216 17.35 -8.59 34.20
CA GLY A 216 18.11 -7.83 35.17
C GLY A 216 18.93 -6.67 34.61
N GLU A 217 18.95 -6.50 33.29
CA GLU A 217 19.61 -5.38 32.64
C GLU A 217 18.63 -4.23 32.43
N HIS A 218 19.05 -3.01 32.75
CA HIS A 218 18.28 -1.79 32.52
C HIS A 218 18.15 -1.54 31.00
N VAL A 219 16.93 -1.36 30.52
CA VAL A 219 16.68 -0.97 29.13
C VAL A 219 17.00 0.52 28.96
N ALA A 220 18.02 0.82 28.17
CA ALA A 220 18.49 2.19 27.99
C ALA A 220 17.38 3.09 27.38
N ARG A 221 17.17 4.24 28.00
CA ARG A 221 16.29 5.29 27.47
C ARG A 221 16.96 6.65 27.57
N GLU A 222 16.74 7.50 26.56
CA GLU A 222 17.26 8.85 26.47
C GLU A 222 16.10 9.83 26.37
N ARG A 223 16.12 10.88 27.19
CA ARG A 223 15.09 11.91 27.17
C ARG A 223 15.25 12.80 25.94
N VAL A 224 14.18 12.96 25.17
CA VAL A 224 14.13 13.91 24.05
C VAL A 224 13.72 15.28 24.58
N PRO A 225 14.58 16.31 24.48
CA PRO A 225 14.23 17.64 24.95
C PRO A 225 13.14 18.25 24.07
N GLY A 226 12.24 19.01 24.66
CA GLY A 226 11.18 19.74 23.96
C GLY A 226 9.84 19.64 24.67
N GLN A 227 8.85 20.37 24.16
CA GLN A 227 7.47 20.26 24.63
C GLN A 227 6.85 19.00 24.03
N CYS A 228 6.24 18.19 24.88
CA CYS A 228 5.47 17.01 24.48
C CYS A 228 4.03 17.20 24.95
N ARG A 229 3.09 17.08 24.04
CA ARG A 229 1.65 17.05 24.34
C ARG A 229 0.99 16.04 23.41
N TYR A 230 0.05 15.29 23.93
CA TYR A 230 -0.75 14.36 23.12
C TYR A 230 -2.23 14.48 23.48
N ASP A 231 -3.07 14.22 22.51
CA ASP A 231 -4.52 14.18 22.71
C ASP A 231 -4.93 12.75 23.02
N ASN A 232 -5.56 12.57 24.18
CA ASN A 232 -6.08 11.27 24.58
C ASN A 232 -7.55 11.15 24.13
N ASP A 233 -7.78 10.75 22.88
CA ASP A 233 -9.14 10.55 22.32
C ASP A 233 -9.69 9.14 22.67
N SER A 234 -9.26 8.55 23.78
CA SER A 234 -9.52 7.15 24.15
C SER A 234 -10.89 6.89 24.80
N ASP A 235 -11.77 7.89 24.95
CA ASP A 235 -13.09 7.71 25.55
C ASP A 235 -14.16 7.15 24.59
N HIS A 236 -13.74 6.29 23.63
CA HIS A 236 -14.71 5.57 22.78
C HIS A 236 -15.48 4.45 23.50
N ASP A 237 -15.05 4.04 24.70
CA ASP A 237 -15.66 2.91 25.42
C ASP A 237 -16.86 3.28 26.31
N THR A 238 -17.27 4.54 26.37
CA THR A 238 -18.47 4.95 27.09
C THR A 238 -19.53 5.56 26.16
N PRO A 239 -20.63 4.83 25.86
CA PRO A 239 -21.69 5.32 24.97
C PRO A 239 -22.52 6.50 25.51
N SER A 240 -22.21 7.07 26.66
CA SER A 240 -23.12 7.98 27.36
C SER A 240 -22.52 9.33 27.74
N ARG A 241 -21.83 10.02 26.85
CA ARG A 241 -21.69 11.48 26.94
C ARG A 241 -21.58 12.11 25.55
N SER A 242 -22.75 12.27 24.93
CA SER A 242 -22.94 13.26 23.89
C SER A 242 -22.65 14.66 24.48
N ALA A 243 -21.87 15.43 23.72
CA ALA A 243 -21.86 16.89 23.64
C ALA A 243 -20.74 17.69 24.31
N GLN A 244 -19.77 17.17 25.04
CA GLN A 244 -18.65 18.02 25.45
C GLN A 244 -17.34 17.23 25.46
N ARG A 245 -16.82 16.94 24.27
CA ARG A 245 -15.44 16.45 24.11
C ARG A 245 -14.50 17.63 24.36
N PHE A 246 -14.07 17.79 25.58
CA PHE A 246 -12.83 18.49 25.86
C PHE A 246 -11.74 17.53 25.36
N ILE A 247 -11.03 17.91 24.32
CA ILE A 247 -9.76 17.31 23.94
C ILE A 247 -8.80 17.76 25.05
N ASP A 248 -8.66 16.93 26.08
CA ASP A 248 -7.68 17.17 27.15
C ASP A 248 -6.32 16.81 26.59
N ALA A 249 -5.59 17.81 26.13
CA ALA A 249 -4.19 17.64 25.74
C ALA A 249 -3.37 17.43 27.01
N HIS A 250 -2.76 16.23 27.11
CA HIS A 250 -1.91 15.86 28.24
C HIS A 250 -0.45 16.28 27.97
N ASP A 251 0.18 16.92 28.95
CA ASP A 251 1.61 17.14 28.92
C ASP A 251 2.34 15.81 29.11
N CYS A 252 3.46 15.62 28.42
CA CYS A 252 4.21 14.38 28.45
C CYS A 252 5.72 14.63 28.45
N GLU A 253 6.48 13.60 28.78
CA GLU A 253 7.91 13.51 28.54
C GLU A 253 8.16 12.46 27.46
N LYS A 254 8.98 12.84 26.48
CA LYS A 254 9.31 11.98 25.36
C LYS A 254 10.68 11.36 25.54
N TRP A 255 10.78 10.09 25.23
CA TRP A 255 11.98 9.29 25.38
C TRP A 255 12.23 8.45 24.12
N ILE A 256 13.51 8.16 23.86
CA ILE A 256 13.93 7.11 22.92
C ILE A 256 14.41 5.93 23.74
N GLU A 257 13.73 4.81 23.62
CA GLU A 257 14.06 3.57 24.30
C GLU A 257 14.71 2.58 23.33
N THR A 258 15.71 1.84 23.80
CA THR A 258 16.46 0.86 23.00
C THR A 258 16.13 -0.54 23.46
N LEU A 259 15.37 -1.30 22.65
CA LEU A 259 15.03 -2.70 22.87
C LEU A 259 15.85 -3.60 21.95
N GLY A 260 16.93 -4.17 22.47
CA GLY A 260 17.86 -4.94 21.67
C GLY A 260 18.56 -4.09 20.61
N ARG A 261 18.23 -4.31 19.33
CA ARG A 261 18.77 -3.53 18.20
C ARG A 261 17.84 -2.43 17.69
N LYS A 262 16.65 -2.33 18.25
CA LYS A 262 15.62 -1.39 17.79
C LYS A 262 15.47 -0.24 18.76
N GLN A 263 15.38 0.94 18.20
CA GLN A 263 15.04 2.16 18.91
C GLN A 263 13.62 2.56 18.55
N HIS A 264 12.90 3.07 19.52
CA HIS A 264 11.57 3.62 19.33
C HIS A 264 11.31 4.76 20.30
N GLU A 265 10.39 5.61 19.91
CA GLU A 265 9.91 6.68 20.77
C GLU A 265 8.85 6.14 21.74
N MET A 266 8.89 6.62 22.97
CA MET A 266 7.83 6.38 23.94
C MET A 266 7.55 7.66 24.73
N ILE A 267 6.40 7.73 25.37
CA ILE A 267 6.01 8.84 26.24
C ILE A 267 5.61 8.37 27.61
N THR A 268 5.87 9.26 28.59
CA THR A 268 5.40 9.14 29.99
C THR A 268 4.74 10.44 30.41
N GLU A 269 3.88 10.39 31.42
CA GLU A 269 3.44 11.60 32.11
C GLU A 269 4.61 12.28 32.81
N PRO A 270 4.57 13.60 33.04
CA PRO A 270 5.62 14.30 33.78
C PRO A 270 5.78 13.74 35.18
N GLY A 271 6.98 13.24 35.49
CA GLY A 271 7.23 12.53 36.75
C GLY A 271 6.54 11.19 36.87
N GLY A 272 5.90 10.73 35.80
CA GLY A 272 5.28 9.40 35.70
C GLY A 272 6.33 8.31 35.42
N GLY A 273 5.96 7.07 35.69
CA GLY A 273 6.83 5.93 35.49
C GLY A 273 6.08 4.69 35.04
N GLY A 274 4.81 4.85 34.76
CA GLY A 274 3.95 3.72 34.48
C GLY A 274 3.71 2.85 35.72
N LYS A 275 3.02 1.74 35.50
CA LYS A 275 2.71 0.79 36.58
C LYS A 275 3.96 0.00 36.96
N GLU A 276 4.25 -0.06 38.25
CA GLU A 276 5.27 -0.93 38.82
C GLU A 276 4.98 -2.40 38.50
N LEU A 277 6.03 -3.16 38.23
CA LEU A 277 5.93 -4.59 37.99
C LEU A 277 7.06 -5.30 38.78
N THR A 278 6.69 -6.16 39.69
CA THR A 278 7.65 -7.06 40.35
C THR A 278 8.21 -8.03 39.35
N ARG A 279 9.45 -8.48 39.59
CA ARG A 279 10.14 -9.39 38.70
C ARG A 279 9.28 -10.59 38.33
N THR A 280 8.95 -10.68 37.03
CA THR A 280 8.06 -11.68 36.47
C THR A 280 8.79 -12.43 35.36
N VAL A 281 8.68 -13.75 35.35
CA VAL A 281 9.23 -14.59 34.25
C VAL A 281 8.19 -14.72 33.16
N VAL A 282 8.57 -14.47 31.92
CA VAL A 282 7.70 -14.69 30.74
C VAL A 282 7.58 -16.18 30.49
N PRO A 283 6.40 -16.79 30.55
CA PRO A 283 6.24 -18.23 30.32
C PRO A 283 6.66 -18.65 28.92
N ALA A 284 6.98 -19.94 28.76
CA ALA A 284 7.17 -20.53 27.44
C ALA A 284 5.95 -20.24 26.55
N HIS A 285 6.20 -19.97 25.25
CA HIS A 285 5.17 -19.68 24.26
C HIS A 285 4.36 -18.39 24.54
N HIS A 286 4.91 -17.46 25.32
CA HIS A 286 4.32 -16.15 25.60
C HIS A 286 5.33 -15.03 25.34
N VAL A 287 4.82 -13.84 25.09
CA VAL A 287 5.61 -12.60 25.02
C VAL A 287 5.04 -11.59 26.00
N PHE A 288 5.91 -10.71 26.51
CA PHE A 288 5.51 -9.59 27.33
C PHE A 288 5.45 -8.33 26.47
N VAL A 289 4.33 -7.64 26.53
CA VAL A 289 4.06 -6.48 25.67
C VAL A 289 3.73 -5.24 26.49
N MET A 290 4.16 -4.08 25.99
CA MET A 290 3.85 -2.78 26.60
C MET A 290 3.41 -1.78 25.54
N GLY A 291 2.62 -0.79 25.96
CA GLY A 291 2.30 0.36 25.12
C GLY A 291 3.45 1.37 25.11
N ASP A 292 3.57 2.13 24.03
CA ASP A 292 4.57 3.19 23.92
C ASP A 292 4.15 4.43 24.73
N ASN A 293 2.84 4.61 24.99
CA ASN A 293 2.31 5.54 25.97
C ASN A 293 2.24 4.83 27.34
N ARG A 294 3.33 4.87 28.07
CA ARG A 294 3.58 4.05 29.28
C ARG A 294 2.54 4.19 30.37
N ASP A 295 2.07 5.41 30.62
CA ASP A 295 1.12 5.69 31.70
C ASP A 295 -0.33 5.50 31.25
N ASN A 296 -0.60 5.62 29.95
CA ASN A 296 -1.92 5.43 29.35
C ASN A 296 -2.02 4.13 28.53
N SER A 297 -1.57 3.03 29.12
CA SER A 297 -1.65 1.72 28.47
C SER A 297 -2.13 0.64 29.43
N SER A 298 -3.16 -0.09 29.00
CA SER A 298 -3.50 -1.39 29.58
C SER A 298 -2.77 -2.46 28.79
N ASP A 299 -1.73 -3.07 29.41
CA ASP A 299 -0.83 -4.01 28.76
C ASP A 299 -0.41 -5.15 29.70
N SER A 300 0.64 -5.89 29.37
CA SER A 300 1.07 -7.06 30.16
C SER A 300 1.41 -6.76 31.61
N ARG A 301 1.63 -5.51 31.98
CA ARG A 301 1.79 -5.09 33.39
C ARG A 301 0.49 -5.25 34.19
N VAL A 302 -0.66 -5.30 33.52
CA VAL A 302 -2.00 -5.37 34.12
C VAL A 302 -2.57 -6.78 34.02
N TRP A 303 -2.58 -7.35 32.82
CA TRP A 303 -3.27 -8.61 32.51
C TRP A 303 -2.33 -9.77 32.17
N GLY A 304 -1.00 -9.56 32.24
CA GLY A 304 0.00 -10.63 32.08
C GLY A 304 0.51 -10.82 30.65
N PRO A 305 1.37 -11.85 30.42
CA PRO A 305 1.95 -12.16 29.13
C PRO A 305 0.92 -12.62 28.09
N VAL A 306 1.19 -12.38 26.81
CA VAL A 306 0.37 -12.79 25.65
C VAL A 306 0.85 -14.11 25.10
N ASN A 307 -0.05 -15.08 24.95
CA ASN A 307 0.23 -16.32 24.25
C ASN A 307 0.50 -16.07 22.75
N LEU A 308 1.54 -16.71 22.18
CA LEU A 308 1.92 -16.55 20.76
C LEU A 308 0.78 -16.94 19.79
N ASP A 309 -0.13 -17.82 20.20
CA ASP A 309 -1.27 -18.22 19.37
C ASP A 309 -2.28 -17.10 19.16
N LEU A 310 -2.33 -16.14 20.08
CA LEU A 310 -3.22 -14.99 19.98
C LEU A 310 -2.71 -13.92 19.00
N ILE A 311 -1.45 -14.00 18.56
CA ILE A 311 -0.84 -13.00 17.68
C ILE A 311 -1.37 -13.16 16.27
N LYS A 312 -1.97 -12.10 15.73
CA LYS A 312 -2.46 -12.00 14.35
C LYS A 312 -1.36 -11.64 13.36
N GLY A 313 -0.42 -10.78 13.77
CA GLY A 313 0.69 -10.37 12.90
C GLY A 313 1.45 -9.16 13.41
N ARG A 314 2.41 -8.72 12.60
CA ARG A 314 3.27 -7.57 12.86
C ARG A 314 2.75 -6.34 12.13
N ALA A 315 2.66 -5.20 12.82
CA ALA A 315 2.40 -3.91 12.20
C ALA A 315 3.58 -3.51 11.31
N LEU A 316 3.30 -3.11 10.09
CA LEU A 316 4.32 -2.77 9.09
C LEU A 316 4.38 -1.26 8.84
N ILE A 317 3.26 -0.67 8.50
CA ILE A 317 3.19 0.70 7.97
C ILE A 317 1.83 1.32 8.26
N VAL A 318 1.84 2.61 8.54
CA VAL A 318 0.65 3.45 8.54
C VAL A 318 0.39 3.85 7.08
N TRP A 319 -0.70 3.38 6.48
CA TRP A 319 -1.01 3.67 5.08
C TRP A 319 -2.02 4.81 4.93
N TRP A 320 -2.78 5.10 5.98
CA TRP A 320 -3.73 6.19 6.04
C TRP A 320 -3.83 6.70 7.47
N SER A 321 -3.96 8.02 7.66
CA SER A 321 -4.17 8.63 8.96
C SER A 321 -5.18 9.76 8.85
N LYS A 322 -6.22 9.68 9.67
CA LYS A 322 -7.27 10.68 9.75
C LYS A 322 -7.61 10.97 11.20
N GLY A 323 -7.33 12.18 11.65
CA GLY A 323 -7.79 12.69 12.92
C GLY A 323 -9.29 12.97 12.92
N ASN A 324 -9.79 13.37 14.06
CA ASN A 324 -11.21 13.68 14.25
C ASN A 324 -11.57 14.98 13.50
N SER A 325 -12.41 14.90 12.45
CA SER A 325 -12.86 16.08 11.71
C SER A 325 -14.12 16.65 12.36
N GLN A 326 -14.05 17.86 12.90
CA GLN A 326 -15.25 18.60 13.28
C GLN A 326 -15.85 19.22 12.01
N GLY A 327 -16.93 18.63 11.50
CA GLY A 327 -17.73 19.17 10.41
C GLY A 327 -17.78 18.33 9.14
N TRP A 328 -18.84 18.55 8.34
CA TRP A 328 -19.15 17.84 7.08
C TRP A 328 -18.63 18.55 5.84
N SER A 329 -17.78 19.57 5.98
CA SER A 329 -17.23 20.29 4.81
C SER A 329 -16.01 19.58 4.22
N PRO A 330 -15.81 19.58 2.89
CA PRO A 330 -14.61 19.01 2.26
C PRO A 330 -13.29 19.61 2.80
N ALA A 331 -13.32 20.90 3.18
CA ALA A 331 -12.18 21.59 3.74
C ALA A 331 -11.84 21.10 5.17
N ALA A 332 -12.85 20.83 6.00
CA ALA A 332 -12.65 20.26 7.34
C ALA A 332 -12.12 18.82 7.21
N TRP A 333 -12.63 18.06 6.25
CA TRP A 333 -12.17 16.70 5.97
C TRP A 333 -10.72 16.67 5.50
N ALA A 334 -10.31 17.55 4.60
CA ALA A 334 -8.94 17.67 4.11
C ALA A 334 -7.94 18.08 5.21
N LYS A 335 -8.35 18.93 6.18
CA LYS A 335 -7.53 19.34 7.33
C LYS A 335 -7.35 18.21 8.35
N ALA A 336 -8.30 17.29 8.45
CA ALA A 336 -8.22 16.16 9.37
C ALA A 336 -7.27 15.06 8.89
N ILE A 337 -6.78 15.12 7.66
CA ILE A 337 -5.84 14.13 7.12
C ILE A 337 -4.43 14.46 7.58
N HIS A 338 -3.78 13.53 8.26
CA HIS A 338 -2.39 13.66 8.69
C HIS A 338 -1.43 13.20 7.59
N TRP A 339 -1.21 14.05 6.58
CA TRP A 339 -0.41 13.74 5.39
C TRP A 339 1.02 13.24 5.69
N ARG A 340 1.63 13.69 6.81
CA ARG A 340 2.98 13.30 7.20
C ARG A 340 3.09 11.85 7.70
N ARG A 341 1.96 11.24 8.07
CA ARG A 341 1.91 9.87 8.60
C ARG A 341 1.71 8.81 7.52
N PHE A 342 1.44 9.24 6.28
CA PHE A 342 1.26 8.30 5.17
C PHE A 342 2.56 7.55 4.89
N PHE A 343 2.46 6.24 4.75
CA PHE A 343 3.56 5.32 4.50
C PHE A 343 4.68 5.36 5.56
N THR A 344 4.36 5.81 6.78
CA THR A 344 5.28 5.74 7.91
C THR A 344 5.47 4.30 8.33
N VAL A 345 6.73 3.83 8.35
CA VAL A 345 7.07 2.48 8.78
C VAL A 345 6.95 2.39 10.30
N VAL A 346 6.32 1.33 10.79
CA VAL A 346 6.20 1.06 12.22
C VAL A 346 7.45 0.30 12.67
N HIS A 347 8.26 0.97 13.50
CA HIS A 347 9.53 0.45 14.04
C HIS A 347 9.40 0.01 15.48
#